data_6fc694e5045199d1a0b7175cac9160cb
#
_entry.id   6fc694e5045199d1a0b7175cac9160cb
#
_cell.length_a   1.000
_cell.length_b   1.000
_cell.length_c   1.000
_cell.angle_alpha   90.00
_cell.angle_beta   90.00
_cell.angle_gamma   90.00
#
_symmetry.space_group_name_H-M   'P 1'
#
loop_
_entity.id
_entity.type
_entity.pdbx_description
1 polymer ?
#
loop_
_entity_poly.entity_id
_entity_poly.type
_entity_poly.pdbx_seq_one_letter_code
_entity_poly.pdbx_strand_id
1 'polypeptide(L)'
;MSIMSDIDVYKKSTGDYEALQERRPDYTGARNAFLKLASVYLKDKQSISVADFCCGTGNNTKLIADRYSVSKATLIDINEEFLQIAKNADINATHVETIYSDILKVDLKPEHDLVISMFAYHHVADGDKKKFIDVVKNALKNNGILLLGEIYSPDRSTTLAYYNHLLDHIPLDLKTPELQKFLQQTAESDDFEYKVSRVFAHKQLTQAGFKLLDEIKVWPIDQTFNRDVGTFVEVWKLIG
;
A
#
# COMPACT_ATOMS: atom_id res chain seq x y z
N MET A 1 -13.38 13.60 14.51
CA MET A 1 -13.82 12.31 15.03
C MET A 1 -12.78 11.29 14.69
N SER A 2 -12.44 10.39 15.52
CA SER A 2 -11.10 9.91 15.86
C SER A 2 -10.57 8.85 14.90
N ILE A 3 -9.39 9.07 14.37
CA ILE A 3 -8.42 8.09 13.82
C ILE A 3 -8.20 6.86 14.75
N MET A 4 -8.77 6.89 15.97
CA MET A 4 -8.60 5.83 16.97
C MET A 4 -9.41 4.54 16.68
N SER A 5 -10.49 4.56 15.88
CA SER A 5 -11.26 3.36 15.56
C SER A 5 -10.53 2.40 14.62
N ASP A 6 -9.74 2.95 13.70
CA ASP A 6 -9.03 2.20 12.66
C ASP A 6 -7.86 1.40 13.25
N ILE A 7 -7.13 2.03 14.17
CA ILE A 7 -6.03 1.40 14.90
C ILE A 7 -6.51 0.18 15.68
N ASP A 8 -7.73 0.19 16.22
CA ASP A 8 -8.25 -0.90 17.04
C ASP A 8 -8.61 -2.16 16.23
N VAL A 9 -9.02 -2.02 14.97
CA VAL A 9 -9.25 -3.18 14.08
C VAL A 9 -7.92 -3.88 13.77
N TYR A 10 -6.87 -3.11 13.47
CA TYR A 10 -5.55 -3.66 13.20
C TYR A 10 -4.81 -4.14 14.45
N LYS A 11 -4.99 -3.48 15.62
CA LYS A 11 -4.42 -3.93 16.90
C LYS A 11 -4.90 -5.31 17.32
N LYS A 12 -6.18 -5.62 17.11
CA LYS A 12 -6.77 -6.92 17.46
C LYS A 12 -6.29 -8.06 16.55
N SER A 13 -5.72 -7.77 15.41
CA SER A 13 -5.29 -8.76 14.41
C SER A 13 -3.78 -8.81 14.18
N THR A 14 -2.97 -8.05 14.94
CA THR A 14 -1.54 -7.87 14.66
C THR A 14 -0.77 -9.20 14.59
N GLY A 15 -1.08 -10.19 15.45
CA GLY A 15 -0.43 -11.49 15.46
C GLY A 15 -0.78 -12.39 14.27
N ASP A 16 -1.98 -12.22 13.70
CA ASP A 16 -2.51 -13.05 12.61
C ASP A 16 -2.66 -12.27 11.29
N TYR A 17 -2.39 -10.96 11.30
CA TYR A 17 -2.66 -10.06 10.18
C TYR A 17 -2.03 -10.56 8.87
N GLU A 18 -0.73 -10.81 8.86
CA GLU A 18 -0.03 -11.30 7.67
C GLU A 18 -0.59 -12.63 7.18
N ALA A 19 -0.86 -13.57 8.10
CA ALA A 19 -1.44 -14.87 7.77
C ALA A 19 -2.85 -14.75 7.17
N LEU A 20 -3.64 -13.76 7.59
CA LEU A 20 -4.96 -13.48 7.00
C LEU A 20 -4.81 -12.87 5.61
N GLN A 21 -3.90 -11.92 5.44
CA GLN A 21 -3.66 -11.27 4.15
C GLN A 21 -3.12 -12.25 3.09
N GLU A 22 -2.24 -13.17 3.48
CA GLU A 22 -1.68 -14.17 2.56
C GLU A 22 -2.71 -15.16 1.99
N ARG A 23 -3.89 -15.25 2.57
CA ARG A 23 -5.00 -16.06 2.06
C ARG A 23 -5.81 -15.36 0.98
N ARG A 24 -5.56 -14.08 0.75
CA ARG A 24 -6.29 -13.24 -0.20
C ARG A 24 -5.60 -13.24 -1.55
N PRO A 25 -6.30 -13.60 -2.64
CA PRO A 25 -5.71 -13.61 -3.98
C PRO A 25 -5.30 -12.22 -4.47
N ASP A 26 -6.03 -11.17 -4.07
CA ASP A 26 -5.70 -9.79 -4.38
C ASP A 26 -4.40 -9.33 -3.68
N TYR A 27 -4.18 -9.72 -2.42
CA TYR A 27 -2.98 -9.38 -1.66
C TYR A 27 -1.73 -10.12 -2.16
N THR A 28 -1.83 -11.44 -2.34
CA THR A 28 -0.70 -12.23 -2.86
C THR A 28 -0.37 -11.88 -4.30
N GLY A 29 -1.39 -11.60 -5.10
CA GLY A 29 -1.22 -11.07 -6.45
C GLY A 29 -0.55 -9.70 -6.48
N ALA A 30 -0.93 -8.79 -5.57
CA ALA A 30 -0.31 -7.48 -5.45
C ALA A 30 1.18 -7.57 -5.08
N ARG A 31 1.54 -8.46 -4.15
CA ARG A 31 2.94 -8.73 -3.80
C ARG A 31 3.76 -9.22 -5.01
N ASN A 32 3.20 -10.12 -5.81
CA ASN A 32 3.86 -10.61 -7.02
C ASN A 32 4.01 -9.50 -8.08
N ALA A 33 2.98 -8.70 -8.29
CA ALA A 33 3.01 -7.56 -9.20
C ALA A 33 4.02 -6.49 -8.74
N PHE A 34 4.07 -6.20 -7.44
CA PHE A 34 5.04 -5.31 -6.81
C PHE A 34 6.48 -5.74 -7.11
N LEU A 35 6.81 -7.00 -6.86
CA LEU A 35 8.15 -7.53 -7.14
C LEU A 35 8.49 -7.53 -8.63
N LYS A 36 7.51 -7.84 -9.49
CA LYS A 36 7.69 -7.79 -10.94
C LYS A 36 8.00 -6.37 -11.41
N LEU A 37 7.24 -5.38 -10.98
CA LEU A 37 7.47 -3.98 -11.33
C LEU A 37 8.78 -3.46 -10.74
N ALA A 38 9.09 -3.78 -9.48
CA ALA A 38 10.38 -3.45 -8.88
C ALA A 38 11.54 -3.99 -9.72
N SER A 39 11.42 -5.24 -10.23
CA SER A 39 12.48 -5.85 -11.06
C SER A 39 12.72 -5.13 -12.40
N VAL A 40 11.74 -4.42 -12.92
CA VAL A 40 11.86 -3.62 -14.15
C VAL A 40 12.49 -2.26 -13.84
N TYR A 41 12.03 -1.58 -12.81
CA TYR A 41 12.32 -0.16 -12.58
C TYR A 41 13.49 0.09 -11.63
N LEU A 42 13.96 -0.93 -10.89
CA LEU A 42 15.12 -0.82 -9.99
C LEU A 42 16.35 -1.57 -10.48
N LYS A 43 16.27 -2.32 -11.57
CA LYS A 43 17.34 -3.23 -12.06
C LYS A 43 18.71 -2.58 -12.25
N ASP A 44 18.73 -1.30 -12.67
CA ASP A 44 19.98 -0.59 -13.00
C ASP A 44 20.47 0.29 -11.82
N LYS A 45 19.79 0.23 -10.65
CA LYS A 45 20.18 0.97 -9.47
C LYS A 45 21.26 0.22 -8.69
N GLN A 46 22.40 0.86 -8.46
CA GLN A 46 23.50 0.27 -7.66
C GLN A 46 23.15 0.25 -6.17
N SER A 47 22.50 1.28 -5.68
CA SER A 47 21.99 1.39 -4.32
C SER A 47 20.80 2.34 -4.30
N ILE A 48 19.80 2.06 -3.45
CA ILE A 48 18.58 2.85 -3.33
C ILE A 48 18.32 3.26 -1.89
N SER A 49 17.66 4.40 -1.74
CA SER A 49 17.01 4.80 -0.49
C SER A 49 15.50 4.63 -0.63
N VAL A 50 14.88 4.04 0.37
CA VAL A 50 13.45 3.64 0.37
C VAL A 50 12.72 4.32 1.50
N ALA A 51 11.52 4.86 1.26
CA ALA A 51 10.54 5.18 2.29
C ALA A 51 9.30 4.30 2.09
N ASP A 52 8.84 3.64 3.16
CA ASP A 52 7.66 2.77 3.16
C ASP A 52 6.56 3.43 4.00
N PHE A 53 5.51 3.88 3.33
CA PHE A 53 4.41 4.65 3.89
C PHE A 53 3.30 3.73 4.35
N CYS A 54 2.95 3.83 5.64
CA CYS A 54 2.05 2.89 6.32
C CYS A 54 2.59 1.46 6.15
N CYS A 55 3.84 1.28 6.56
CA CYS A 55 4.67 0.11 6.26
C CYS A 55 4.16 -1.19 6.88
N GLY A 56 3.23 -1.12 7.85
CA GLY A 56 2.80 -2.28 8.62
C GLY A 56 3.99 -2.99 9.25
N THR A 57 4.13 -4.27 8.98
CA THR A 57 5.20 -5.12 9.50
C THR A 57 6.55 -4.97 8.76
N GLY A 58 6.63 -4.08 7.75
CA GLY A 58 7.85 -3.83 6.98
C GLY A 58 8.15 -4.85 5.88
N ASN A 59 7.23 -5.76 5.59
CA ASN A 59 7.43 -6.85 4.63
C ASN A 59 7.78 -6.37 3.23
N ASN A 60 7.15 -5.29 2.74
CA ASN A 60 7.45 -4.77 1.40
C ASN A 60 8.87 -4.22 1.31
N THR A 61 9.30 -3.47 2.32
CA THR A 61 10.70 -3.00 2.41
C THR A 61 11.68 -4.17 2.50
N LYS A 62 11.38 -5.20 3.31
CA LYS A 62 12.21 -6.40 3.39
C LYS A 62 12.34 -7.10 2.04
N LEU A 63 11.25 -7.28 1.30
CA LEU A 63 11.27 -7.88 -0.04
C LEU A 63 12.15 -7.11 -1.03
N ILE A 64 12.20 -5.79 -0.93
CA ILE A 64 13.12 -4.95 -1.71
C ILE A 64 14.56 -5.14 -1.25
N ALA A 65 14.82 -5.08 0.06
CA ALA A 65 16.16 -5.17 0.63
C ALA A 65 16.80 -6.55 0.44
N ASP A 66 16.00 -7.60 0.32
CA ASP A 66 16.49 -8.96 -0.01
C ASP A 66 16.98 -9.08 -1.47
N ARG A 67 16.63 -8.13 -2.35
CA ARG A 67 16.91 -8.17 -3.80
C ARG A 67 17.81 -7.05 -4.29
N TYR A 68 17.82 -5.93 -3.60
CA TYR A 68 18.53 -4.72 -4.00
C TYR A 68 19.37 -4.19 -2.85
N SER A 69 20.49 -3.56 -3.17
CA SER A 69 21.27 -2.84 -2.16
C SER A 69 20.48 -1.63 -1.68
N VAL A 70 20.13 -1.60 -0.40
CA VAL A 70 19.39 -0.51 0.24
C VAL A 70 20.32 0.23 1.19
N SER A 71 20.62 1.50 0.86
CA SER A 71 21.45 2.36 1.72
C SER A 71 20.69 2.89 2.92
N LYS A 72 19.40 3.22 2.74
CA LYS A 72 18.52 3.72 3.79
C LYS A 72 17.11 3.17 3.57
N ALA A 73 16.49 2.69 4.65
CA ALA A 73 15.07 2.34 4.72
C ALA A 73 14.42 3.17 5.82
N THR A 74 13.41 3.97 5.47
CA THR A 74 12.58 4.75 6.41
C THR A 74 11.19 4.15 6.42
N LEU A 75 10.81 3.51 7.53
CA LEU A 75 9.53 2.85 7.71
C LEU A 75 8.62 3.72 8.58
N ILE A 76 7.44 4.02 8.07
CA ILE A 76 6.51 4.96 8.73
C ILE A 76 5.18 4.26 8.93
N ASP A 77 4.70 4.23 10.15
CA ASP A 77 3.36 3.73 10.47
C ASP A 77 2.77 4.44 11.68
N ILE A 78 1.45 4.48 11.77
CA ILE A 78 0.69 5.00 12.92
C ILE A 78 0.44 3.91 13.97
N ASN A 79 0.69 2.65 13.65
CA ASN A 79 0.54 1.52 14.55
C ASN A 79 1.91 1.13 15.14
N GLU A 80 2.08 1.38 16.45
CA GLU A 80 3.32 1.12 17.16
C GLU A 80 3.67 -0.38 17.19
N GLU A 81 2.69 -1.26 17.30
CA GLU A 81 2.91 -2.71 17.34
C GLU A 81 3.46 -3.21 15.99
N PHE A 82 2.91 -2.73 14.88
CA PHE A 82 3.46 -3.01 13.55
C PHE A 82 4.90 -2.52 13.40
N LEU A 83 5.18 -1.30 13.86
CA LEU A 83 6.54 -0.77 13.82
C LEU A 83 7.53 -1.55 14.69
N GLN A 84 7.10 -2.13 15.82
CA GLN A 84 7.95 -3.00 16.61
C GLN A 84 8.28 -4.29 15.85
N ILE A 85 7.32 -4.86 15.11
CA ILE A 85 7.57 -6.01 14.24
C ILE A 85 8.53 -5.61 13.11
N ALA A 86 8.27 -4.49 12.43
CA ALA A 86 9.11 -3.97 11.35
C ALA A 86 10.56 -3.68 11.81
N LYS A 87 10.72 -3.14 13.00
CA LYS A 87 12.03 -2.87 13.61
C LYS A 87 12.83 -4.14 13.88
N ASN A 88 12.14 -5.24 14.23
CA ASN A 88 12.73 -6.53 14.49
C ASN A 88 12.84 -7.41 13.23
N ALA A 89 12.25 -6.98 12.12
CA ALA A 89 12.40 -7.64 10.84
C ALA A 89 13.86 -7.48 10.37
N ASP A 90 14.45 -8.59 9.93
CA ASP A 90 15.81 -8.60 9.38
C ASP A 90 15.81 -7.95 7.99
N ILE A 91 15.80 -6.60 7.96
CA ILE A 91 15.83 -5.80 6.75
C ILE A 91 17.28 -5.52 6.37
N ASN A 92 17.72 -6.11 5.27
CA ASN A 92 19.08 -5.97 4.74
C ASN A 92 19.32 -4.59 4.14
N ALA A 93 19.41 -3.56 5.00
CA ALA A 93 19.72 -2.18 4.62
C ALA A 93 20.87 -1.64 5.47
N THR A 94 21.66 -0.71 4.92
CA THR A 94 22.78 -0.10 5.66
C THR A 94 22.29 0.69 6.86
N HIS A 95 21.14 1.36 6.71
CA HIS A 95 20.49 2.12 7.77
C HIS A 95 18.98 1.87 7.73
N VAL A 96 18.40 1.51 8.87
CA VAL A 96 16.94 1.36 9.04
C VAL A 96 16.47 2.36 10.09
N GLU A 97 15.49 3.17 9.72
CA GLU A 97 14.83 4.14 10.57
C GLU A 97 13.33 3.84 10.64
N THR A 98 12.76 3.88 11.83
CA THR A 98 11.30 3.74 12.03
C THR A 98 10.73 5.03 12.59
N ILE A 99 9.61 5.49 12.04
CA ILE A 99 8.92 6.71 12.44
C ILE A 99 7.49 6.35 12.85
N TYR A 100 7.20 6.46 14.15
CA TYR A 100 5.85 6.32 14.68
C TYR A 100 5.10 7.64 14.49
N SER A 101 4.29 7.74 13.45
CA SER A 101 3.55 8.96 13.13
C SER A 101 2.39 8.68 12.17
N ASP A 102 1.39 9.55 12.23
CA ASP A 102 0.45 9.74 11.13
C ASP A 102 1.23 10.24 9.90
N ILE A 103 1.11 9.54 8.78
CA ILE A 103 1.83 9.86 7.55
C ILE A 103 1.56 11.29 7.06
N LEU A 104 0.39 11.85 7.35
CA LEU A 104 0.04 13.22 7.00
C LEU A 104 0.77 14.29 7.82
N LYS A 105 1.47 13.88 8.89
CA LYS A 105 2.23 14.79 9.79
C LYS A 105 3.74 14.65 9.64
N VAL A 106 4.19 13.71 8.80
CA VAL A 106 5.62 13.48 8.60
C VAL A 106 6.17 14.53 7.63
N ASP A 107 7.30 15.12 8.01
CA ASP A 107 8.08 16.05 7.16
C ASP A 107 9.34 15.32 6.67
N LEU A 108 9.26 14.75 5.48
CA LEU A 108 10.37 14.05 4.83
C LEU A 108 11.08 14.96 3.85
N LYS A 109 12.40 14.80 3.79
CA LYS A 109 13.23 15.46 2.78
C LYS A 109 13.28 14.65 1.49
N PRO A 110 13.53 15.27 0.33
CA PRO A 110 13.61 14.59 -0.97
C PRO A 110 14.90 13.77 -1.10
N GLU A 111 15.01 12.71 -0.32
CA GLU A 111 16.20 11.86 -0.24
C GLU A 111 15.96 10.39 -0.62
N HIS A 112 14.71 10.02 -1.00
CA HIS A 112 14.38 8.65 -1.34
C HIS A 112 14.29 8.44 -2.85
N ASP A 113 14.89 7.35 -3.32
CA ASP A 113 14.80 6.90 -4.72
C ASP A 113 13.48 6.19 -5.00
N LEU A 114 12.92 5.56 -3.95
CA LEU A 114 11.69 4.80 -3.96
C LEU A 114 10.81 5.18 -2.77
N VAL A 115 9.55 5.47 -3.04
CA VAL A 115 8.47 5.43 -2.04
C VAL A 115 7.61 4.20 -2.32
N ILE A 116 7.33 3.43 -1.29
CA ILE A 116 6.39 2.31 -1.29
C ILE A 116 5.12 2.76 -0.57
N SER A 117 3.96 2.46 -1.14
CA SER A 117 2.66 2.61 -0.49
C SER A 117 1.77 1.48 -0.95
N MET A 118 1.61 0.45 -0.11
CA MET A 118 0.83 -0.72 -0.44
C MET A 118 -0.39 -0.79 0.47
N PHE A 119 -1.58 -0.63 -0.11
CA PHE A 119 -2.86 -0.66 0.61
C PHE A 119 -2.97 0.38 1.73
N ALA A 120 -2.48 1.59 1.47
CA ALA A 120 -2.45 2.67 2.45
C ALA A 120 -3.28 3.90 2.05
N TYR A 121 -3.28 4.24 0.76
CA TYR A 121 -3.93 5.46 0.28
C TYR A 121 -5.45 5.46 0.51
N HIS A 122 -6.12 4.31 0.47
CA HIS A 122 -7.55 4.22 0.75
C HIS A 122 -7.91 4.44 2.22
N HIS A 123 -6.94 4.40 3.15
CA HIS A 123 -7.18 4.78 4.55
C HIS A 123 -7.10 6.28 4.79
N VAL A 124 -6.66 7.05 3.81
CA VAL A 124 -6.60 8.51 3.90
C VAL A 124 -7.95 9.10 3.53
N ALA A 125 -8.52 9.96 4.37
CA ALA A 125 -9.78 10.63 4.09
C ALA A 125 -9.71 11.43 2.78
N ASP A 126 -10.83 11.54 2.05
CA ASP A 126 -10.85 12.14 0.71
C ASP A 126 -10.31 13.57 0.68
N GLY A 127 -10.60 14.36 1.72
CA GLY A 127 -10.10 15.73 1.86
C GLY A 127 -8.58 15.83 2.05
N ASP A 128 -7.94 14.76 2.51
CA ASP A 128 -6.50 14.71 2.84
C ASP A 128 -5.67 13.95 1.79
N LYS A 129 -6.29 13.31 0.80
CA LYS A 129 -5.59 12.54 -0.24
C LYS A 129 -4.54 13.36 -1.00
N LYS A 130 -4.86 14.64 -1.28
CA LYS A 130 -3.88 15.53 -1.89
C LYS A 130 -2.67 15.72 -0.98
N LYS A 131 -2.87 15.90 0.33
CA LYS A 131 -1.79 16.05 1.30
C LYS A 131 -0.91 14.80 1.37
N PHE A 132 -1.51 13.60 1.33
CA PHE A 132 -0.76 12.36 1.23
C PHE A 132 0.17 12.34 0.00
N ILE A 133 -0.37 12.70 -1.18
CA ILE A 133 0.43 12.77 -2.42
C ILE A 133 1.54 13.83 -2.31
N ASP A 134 1.28 14.97 -1.67
CA ASP A 134 2.30 15.99 -1.42
C ASP A 134 3.41 15.47 -0.50
N VAL A 135 3.10 14.64 0.53
CA VAL A 135 4.12 13.97 1.38
C VAL A 135 4.94 12.98 0.55
N VAL A 136 4.31 12.17 -0.31
CA VAL A 136 5.03 11.27 -1.24
C VAL A 136 5.99 12.06 -2.12
N LYS A 137 5.50 13.15 -2.72
CA LYS A 137 6.32 14.03 -3.58
C LYS A 137 7.53 14.59 -2.84
N ASN A 138 7.32 15.08 -1.62
CA ASN A 138 8.37 15.70 -0.80
C ASN A 138 9.43 14.67 -0.34
N ALA A 139 9.07 13.41 -0.21
CA ALA A 139 10.00 12.35 0.15
C ALA A 139 10.90 11.92 -1.01
N LEU A 140 10.44 12.07 -2.25
CA LEU A 140 11.13 11.57 -3.44
C LEU A 140 12.19 12.54 -3.96
N LYS A 141 13.34 12.00 -4.33
CA LYS A 141 14.32 12.70 -5.20
C LYS A 141 13.69 13.02 -6.56
N ASN A 142 14.29 13.96 -7.27
CA ASN A 142 13.98 14.16 -8.68
C ASN A 142 14.17 12.85 -9.45
N ASN A 143 13.19 12.48 -10.26
CA ASN A 143 13.12 11.19 -10.95
C ASN A 143 12.96 9.96 -10.03
N GLY A 144 12.67 10.15 -8.75
CA GLY A 144 12.27 9.07 -7.86
C GLY A 144 10.95 8.45 -8.29
N ILE A 145 10.69 7.23 -7.84
CA ILE A 145 9.49 6.47 -8.19
C ILE A 145 8.63 6.16 -6.95
N LEU A 146 7.33 6.15 -7.16
CA LEU A 146 6.35 5.61 -6.24
C LEU A 146 5.89 4.25 -6.78
N LEU A 147 6.00 3.21 -5.94
CA LEU A 147 5.31 1.93 -6.13
C LEU A 147 4.02 1.97 -5.28
N LEU A 148 2.89 2.05 -5.93
CA LEU A 148 1.57 2.18 -5.32
C LEU A 148 0.76 0.91 -5.56
N GLY A 149 0.41 0.20 -4.49
CA GLY A 149 -0.56 -0.88 -4.53
C GLY A 149 -1.88 -0.41 -3.91
N GLU A 150 -2.99 -0.50 -4.66
CA GLU A 150 -4.24 0.09 -4.20
C GLU A 150 -5.48 -0.67 -4.71
N ILE A 151 -6.58 -0.54 -3.95
CA ILE A 151 -7.90 -1.00 -4.34
C ILE A 151 -8.73 0.19 -4.77
N TYR A 152 -9.05 0.26 -6.05
CA TYR A 152 -9.88 1.33 -6.60
C TYR A 152 -11.34 0.91 -6.70
N SER A 153 -12.22 1.73 -6.17
CA SER A 153 -13.67 1.59 -6.26
C SER A 153 -14.33 2.98 -6.32
N PRO A 154 -15.28 3.20 -7.25
CA PRO A 154 -15.90 4.51 -7.42
C PRO A 154 -16.92 4.85 -6.34
N ASP A 155 -17.48 3.84 -5.68
CA ASP A 155 -18.56 4.00 -4.72
C ASP A 155 -18.66 2.78 -3.77
N ARG A 156 -19.45 2.95 -2.70
CA ARG A 156 -19.64 1.92 -1.67
C ARG A 156 -20.25 0.64 -2.21
N SER A 157 -21.23 0.74 -3.11
CA SER A 157 -21.91 -0.46 -3.64
C SER A 157 -20.95 -1.33 -4.44
N THR A 158 -20.08 -0.71 -5.21
CA THR A 158 -18.99 -1.37 -5.94
C THR A 158 -17.95 -1.98 -4.96
N THR A 159 -17.63 -1.27 -3.87
CA THR A 159 -16.73 -1.79 -2.83
C THR A 159 -17.30 -3.04 -2.16
N LEU A 160 -18.57 -3.02 -1.76
CA LEU A 160 -19.26 -4.19 -1.20
C LEU A 160 -19.26 -5.37 -2.18
N ALA A 161 -19.61 -5.11 -3.44
CA ALA A 161 -19.59 -6.14 -4.49
C ALA A 161 -18.19 -6.73 -4.71
N TYR A 162 -17.14 -5.89 -4.68
CA TYR A 162 -15.74 -6.32 -4.77
C TYR A 162 -15.35 -7.28 -3.65
N TYR A 163 -15.63 -6.93 -2.39
CA TYR A 163 -15.29 -7.80 -1.26
C TYR A 163 -16.10 -9.09 -1.21
N ASN A 164 -17.38 -9.07 -1.61
CA ASN A 164 -18.18 -10.28 -1.76
C ASN A 164 -17.58 -11.18 -2.84
N HIS A 165 -17.23 -10.63 -4.00
CA HIS A 165 -16.57 -11.36 -5.07
C HIS A 165 -15.24 -11.96 -4.62
N LEU A 166 -14.44 -11.19 -3.85
CA LEU A 166 -13.19 -11.68 -3.26
C LEU A 166 -13.45 -12.87 -2.32
N LEU A 167 -14.42 -12.75 -1.41
CA LEU A 167 -14.81 -13.83 -0.50
C LEU A 167 -15.23 -15.11 -1.23
N ASP A 168 -15.94 -14.97 -2.34
CA ASP A 168 -16.40 -16.12 -3.13
C ASP A 168 -15.24 -16.86 -3.82
N HIS A 169 -14.13 -16.17 -4.07
CA HIS A 169 -12.97 -16.73 -4.78
C HIS A 169 -11.81 -17.15 -3.85
N ILE A 170 -11.95 -16.97 -2.54
CA ILE A 170 -10.99 -17.54 -1.59
C ILE A 170 -11.21 -19.05 -1.53
N PRO A 171 -10.16 -19.87 -1.72
CA PRO A 171 -10.24 -21.33 -1.59
C PRO A 171 -10.85 -21.73 -0.23
N LEU A 172 -11.69 -22.77 -0.24
CA LEU A 172 -12.44 -23.18 0.96
C LEU A 172 -11.56 -23.53 2.16
N ASP A 173 -10.39 -24.12 1.91
CA ASP A 173 -9.39 -24.46 2.92
C ASP A 173 -8.69 -23.23 3.52
N LEU A 174 -8.71 -22.09 2.83
CA LEU A 174 -8.18 -20.80 3.29
C LEU A 174 -9.25 -19.87 3.84
N LYS A 175 -10.53 -20.17 3.60
CA LYS A 175 -11.68 -19.34 3.96
C LYS A 175 -12.10 -19.57 5.43
N THR A 176 -11.37 -18.99 6.35
CA THR A 176 -11.68 -19.11 7.78
C THR A 176 -12.75 -18.10 8.24
N PRO A 177 -13.46 -18.36 9.35
CA PRO A 177 -14.44 -17.42 9.93
C PRO A 177 -13.81 -16.05 10.24
N GLU A 178 -12.57 -16.01 10.72
CA GLU A 178 -11.83 -14.78 11.04
C GLU A 178 -11.59 -13.95 9.78
N LEU A 179 -11.16 -14.58 8.68
CA LEU A 179 -10.94 -13.91 7.40
C LEU A 179 -12.27 -13.38 6.83
N GLN A 180 -13.34 -14.18 6.88
CA GLN A 180 -14.67 -13.73 6.45
C GLN A 180 -15.13 -12.52 7.24
N LYS A 181 -15.03 -12.58 8.56
CA LYS A 181 -15.40 -11.47 9.45
C LYS A 181 -14.56 -10.21 9.16
N PHE A 182 -13.25 -10.38 8.99
CA PHE A 182 -12.34 -9.27 8.66
C PHE A 182 -12.75 -8.59 7.36
N LEU A 183 -12.96 -9.35 6.28
CA LEU A 183 -13.34 -8.80 4.97
C LEU A 183 -14.73 -8.16 4.98
N GLN A 184 -15.69 -8.73 5.71
CA GLN A 184 -17.01 -8.12 5.89
C GLN A 184 -16.91 -6.80 6.65
N GLN A 185 -16.19 -6.74 7.76
CA GLN A 185 -15.97 -5.51 8.50
C GLN A 185 -15.29 -4.44 7.64
N THR A 186 -14.30 -4.82 6.87
CA THR A 186 -13.62 -3.93 5.91
C THR A 186 -14.58 -3.40 4.84
N ALA A 187 -15.43 -4.28 4.28
CA ALA A 187 -16.40 -3.91 3.25
C ALA A 187 -17.49 -2.95 3.77
N GLU A 188 -17.93 -3.14 5.01
CA GLU A 188 -19.03 -2.40 5.63
C GLU A 188 -18.59 -1.12 6.33
N SER A 189 -17.28 -0.92 6.51
CA SER A 189 -16.77 0.24 7.22
C SER A 189 -16.97 1.53 6.43
N ASP A 190 -17.47 2.55 7.12
CA ASP A 190 -17.58 3.93 6.61
C ASP A 190 -16.47 4.84 7.15
N ASP A 191 -15.69 4.36 8.14
CA ASP A 191 -14.84 5.21 8.97
C ASP A 191 -13.35 5.15 8.60
N PHE A 192 -12.91 4.13 7.82
CA PHE A 192 -11.50 3.96 7.48
C PHE A 192 -11.22 3.45 6.05
N GLU A 193 -12.24 3.28 5.24
CA GLU A 193 -12.12 2.81 3.86
C GLU A 193 -12.63 3.88 2.90
N TYR A 194 -11.75 4.82 2.59
CA TYR A 194 -12.04 5.95 1.69
C TYR A 194 -11.54 5.64 0.27
N LYS A 195 -12.05 4.55 -0.30
CA LYS A 195 -11.71 4.18 -1.68
C LYS A 195 -12.25 5.21 -2.65
N VAL A 196 -11.47 5.46 -3.68
CA VAL A 196 -11.83 6.38 -4.77
C VAL A 196 -11.73 5.68 -6.11
N SER A 197 -12.35 6.26 -7.14
CA SER A 197 -12.14 5.75 -8.49
C SER A 197 -10.68 5.92 -8.92
N ARG A 198 -10.20 4.98 -9.72
CA ARG A 198 -8.85 5.02 -10.28
C ARG A 198 -8.59 6.30 -11.07
N VAL A 199 -9.59 6.75 -11.84
CA VAL A 199 -9.52 8.01 -12.60
C VAL A 199 -9.28 9.21 -11.67
N PHE A 200 -9.92 9.25 -10.52
CA PHE A 200 -9.72 10.33 -9.54
C PHE A 200 -8.31 10.31 -8.97
N ALA A 201 -7.82 9.16 -8.52
CA ALA A 201 -6.46 9.00 -7.99
C ALA A 201 -5.40 9.38 -9.03
N HIS A 202 -5.53 8.88 -10.26
CA HIS A 202 -4.63 9.20 -11.37
C HIS A 202 -4.59 10.69 -11.70
N LYS A 203 -5.75 11.35 -11.66
CA LYS A 203 -5.83 12.82 -11.85
C LYS A 203 -5.04 13.55 -10.77
N GLN A 204 -5.19 13.17 -9.51
CA GLN A 204 -4.47 13.79 -8.40
C GLN A 204 -2.96 13.59 -8.52
N LEU A 205 -2.50 12.37 -8.80
CA LEU A 205 -1.09 12.06 -8.99
C LEU A 205 -0.49 12.84 -10.17
N THR A 206 -1.19 12.88 -11.31
CA THR A 206 -0.75 13.65 -12.49
C THR A 206 -0.65 15.14 -12.18
N GLN A 207 -1.64 15.71 -11.47
CA GLN A 207 -1.64 17.12 -11.07
C GLN A 207 -0.49 17.45 -10.09
N ALA A 208 -0.04 16.49 -9.31
CA ALA A 208 1.10 16.63 -8.41
C ALA A 208 2.46 16.52 -9.10
N GLY A 209 2.50 16.20 -10.40
CA GLY A 209 3.73 16.09 -11.20
C GLY A 209 4.23 14.64 -11.35
N PHE A 210 3.37 13.65 -11.12
CA PHE A 210 3.70 12.25 -11.39
C PHE A 210 3.27 11.83 -12.80
N LYS A 211 4.05 10.93 -13.39
CA LYS A 211 3.72 10.23 -14.64
C LYS A 211 3.62 8.74 -14.37
N LEU A 212 2.50 8.13 -14.74
CA LEU A 212 2.36 6.68 -14.73
C LEU A 212 3.32 6.07 -15.76
N LEU A 213 4.16 5.14 -15.31
CA LEU A 213 5.09 4.43 -16.17
C LEU A 213 4.57 3.04 -16.54
N ASP A 214 3.97 2.34 -15.57
CA ASP A 214 3.49 0.97 -15.74
C ASP A 214 2.45 0.62 -14.69
N GLU A 215 1.65 -0.40 -14.97
CA GLU A 215 0.61 -0.89 -14.07
C GLU A 215 0.29 -2.36 -14.30
N ILE A 216 -0.13 -3.03 -13.25
CA ILE A 216 -0.66 -4.39 -13.30
C ILE A 216 -1.99 -4.41 -12.56
N LYS A 217 -3.08 -4.72 -13.26
CA LYS A 217 -4.33 -5.10 -12.59
C LYS A 217 -4.16 -6.50 -12.01
N VAL A 218 -4.34 -6.59 -10.71
CA VAL A 218 -4.10 -7.82 -9.94
C VAL A 218 -5.38 -8.61 -9.75
N TRP A 219 -6.48 -7.91 -9.41
CA TRP A 219 -7.74 -8.54 -9.04
C TRP A 219 -8.93 -7.58 -9.24
N PRO A 220 -10.09 -8.07 -9.64
CA PRO A 220 -10.27 -9.36 -10.32
C PRO A 220 -9.67 -9.30 -11.73
N ILE A 221 -9.21 -10.46 -12.24
CA ILE A 221 -8.65 -10.58 -13.60
C ILE A 221 -9.72 -10.89 -14.64
N ASP A 222 -10.91 -11.26 -14.20
CA ASP A 222 -12.08 -11.46 -15.04
C ASP A 222 -12.78 -10.15 -15.40
N GLN A 223 -13.91 -10.23 -16.12
CA GLN A 223 -14.69 -9.08 -16.57
C GLN A 223 -15.87 -8.75 -15.65
N THR A 224 -15.89 -9.25 -14.42
CA THR A 224 -16.98 -9.04 -13.46
C THR A 224 -17.19 -7.56 -13.14
N PHE A 225 -16.09 -6.79 -13.08
CA PHE A 225 -16.11 -5.36 -12.83
C PHE A 225 -15.56 -4.57 -14.01
N ASN A 226 -15.91 -3.28 -14.04
CA ASN A 226 -15.24 -2.33 -14.93
C ASN A 226 -13.72 -2.46 -14.81
N ARG A 227 -13.00 -2.27 -15.92
CA ARG A 227 -11.54 -2.38 -15.99
C ARG A 227 -10.81 -1.52 -14.94
N ASP A 228 -11.41 -0.42 -14.47
CA ASP A 228 -10.83 0.52 -13.51
C ASP A 228 -11.21 0.22 -12.04
N VAL A 229 -11.94 -0.87 -11.79
CA VAL A 229 -12.30 -1.35 -10.45
C VAL A 229 -11.43 -2.54 -10.07
N GLY A 230 -10.94 -2.54 -8.83
CA GLY A 230 -10.17 -3.66 -8.27
C GLY A 230 -8.81 -3.26 -7.74
N THR A 231 -7.99 -4.27 -7.52
CA THR A 231 -6.61 -4.11 -7.01
C THR A 231 -5.63 -3.92 -8.15
N PHE A 232 -4.80 -2.90 -8.02
CA PHE A 232 -3.73 -2.56 -8.96
C PHE A 232 -2.42 -2.37 -8.22
N VAL A 233 -1.31 -2.61 -8.93
CA VAL A 233 0.02 -2.13 -8.56
C VAL A 233 0.55 -1.29 -9.70
N GLU A 234 1.01 -0.10 -9.36
CA GLU A 234 1.35 0.96 -10.29
C GLU A 234 2.73 1.53 -10.00
N VAL A 235 3.45 1.93 -11.04
CA VAL A 235 4.71 2.67 -10.94
C VAL A 235 4.50 4.08 -11.44
N TRP A 236 4.72 5.03 -10.56
CA TRP A 236 4.64 6.45 -10.85
C TRP A 236 6.00 7.09 -10.72
N LYS A 237 6.40 7.91 -11.69
CA LYS A 237 7.65 8.68 -11.65
C LYS A 237 7.37 10.14 -11.40
N LEU A 238 8.08 10.73 -10.45
CA LEU A 238 8.10 12.18 -10.25
C LEU A 238 8.90 12.84 -11.39
N ILE A 239 8.25 13.74 -12.14
CA ILE A 239 8.84 14.39 -13.33
C ILE A 239 9.10 15.89 -13.14
N GLY A 240 9.21 16.36 -11.90
CA GLY A 240 9.59 17.74 -11.56
C GLY A 240 8.42 18.58 -11.09
#